data_0f9164e7860eea5cf6a4de341b8251de
#
_entry.id   0f9164e7860eea5cf6a4de341b8251de
#
_cell.length_a   1.000
_cell.length_b   1.000
_cell.length_c   1.000
_cell.angle_alpha   90.00
_cell.angle_beta   90.00
_cell.angle_gamma   90.00
#
_symmetry.space_group_name_H-M   'P 1'
#
loop_
_entity.id
_entity.type
_entity.pdbx_description
1 polymer ?
#
loop_
_entity_poly.entity_id
_entity_poly.type
_entity_poly.pdbx_seq_one_letter_code
_entity_poly.pdbx_strand_id
1 'polypeptide(L)'
;MASFKKAVFCDFDGTITSKETLSGMVSHLIPDRWKEILPEMLARRMTLREGVKTLVESIPTARYGEVIDFVMAVPMRPGLEELLDFLDSRAVPLIVISGGLRGMVESRLGALARRVRDIYAVDTDLSGEYIRVSSTHEGETELMDKPRIIRQYKTDQVVAIGDGFTDINMAQISDLVFARDALAQILQQTGKEFVPWNDFFDVRRELESRWA
;
A
#
# COMPACT_ATOMS: atom_id res chain seq x y z
N MET A 1 -2.87 22.13 -8.26
CA MET A 1 -2.88 20.67 -8.40
C MET A 1 -2.21 20.31 -9.72
N ALA A 2 -1.25 19.38 -9.72
CA ALA A 2 -0.67 18.89 -10.96
C ALA A 2 -1.73 18.11 -11.75
N SER A 3 -1.76 18.29 -13.07
CA SER A 3 -2.66 17.56 -13.97
C SER A 3 -1.84 16.58 -14.79
N PHE A 4 -2.29 15.35 -14.88
CA PHE A 4 -1.64 14.27 -15.61
C PHE A 4 -2.63 13.64 -16.59
N LYS A 5 -2.16 13.21 -17.76
CA LYS A 5 -3.02 12.39 -18.64
C LYS A 5 -3.29 11.01 -18.02
N LYS A 6 -2.29 10.45 -17.36
CA LYS A 6 -2.35 9.14 -16.71
C LYS A 6 -1.62 9.21 -15.38
N ALA A 7 -2.08 8.45 -14.37
CA ALA A 7 -1.38 8.29 -13.11
C ALA A 7 -1.55 6.84 -12.60
N VAL A 8 -0.47 6.29 -12.03
CA VAL A 8 -0.44 4.94 -11.46
C VAL A 8 -0.43 5.04 -9.94
N PHE A 9 -1.40 4.42 -9.30
CA PHE A 9 -1.55 4.34 -7.85
C PHE A 9 -1.25 2.89 -7.43
N CYS A 10 -0.25 2.73 -6.62
CA CYS A 10 0.25 1.41 -6.22
C CYS A 10 0.18 1.24 -4.72
N ASP A 11 -0.38 0.13 -4.27
CA ASP A 11 -0.24 -0.32 -2.90
C ASP A 11 1.20 -0.76 -2.60
N PHE A 12 1.53 -0.89 -1.32
CA PHE A 12 2.87 -1.26 -0.89
C PHE A 12 2.95 -2.66 -0.29
N ASP A 13 2.13 -2.94 0.74
CA ASP A 13 2.20 -4.18 1.52
C ASP A 13 1.59 -5.36 0.76
N GLY A 14 2.41 -6.36 0.36
CA GLY A 14 1.98 -7.47 -0.50
C GLY A 14 2.01 -7.14 -1.99
N THR A 15 2.08 -5.87 -2.36
CA THR A 15 2.14 -5.35 -3.73
C THR A 15 3.58 -5.00 -4.14
N ILE A 16 4.17 -3.92 -3.62
CA ILE A 16 5.60 -3.61 -3.84
C ILE A 16 6.47 -4.60 -3.08
N THR A 17 6.14 -4.91 -1.85
CA THR A 17 6.76 -6.01 -1.12
C THR A 17 6.16 -7.35 -1.57
N SER A 18 6.95 -8.41 -1.50
CA SER A 18 6.50 -9.76 -1.91
C SER A 18 5.51 -10.40 -0.94
N LYS A 19 5.35 -9.83 0.25
CA LYS A 19 4.46 -10.28 1.32
C LYS A 19 3.90 -9.09 2.08
N GLU A 20 2.77 -9.29 2.76
CA GLU A 20 2.24 -8.36 3.74
C GLU A 20 3.28 -8.05 4.82
N THR A 21 3.62 -6.77 4.99
CA THR A 21 4.67 -6.35 5.93
C THR A 21 4.11 -5.84 7.25
N LEU A 22 3.02 -5.06 7.25
CA LEU A 22 2.46 -4.51 8.48
C LEU A 22 1.91 -5.60 9.40
N SER A 23 1.05 -6.47 8.89
CA SER A 23 0.48 -7.59 9.65
C SER A 23 1.56 -8.59 10.07
N GLY A 24 2.52 -8.87 9.19
CA GLY A 24 3.67 -9.71 9.49
C GLY A 24 4.54 -9.14 10.62
N MET A 25 4.83 -7.86 10.57
CA MET A 25 5.64 -7.15 11.57
C MET A 25 4.96 -7.18 12.96
N VAL A 26 3.67 -6.80 13.04
CA VAL A 26 2.97 -6.80 14.34
C VAL A 26 2.82 -8.21 14.90
N SER A 27 2.55 -9.21 14.06
CA SER A 27 2.47 -10.61 14.51
C SER A 27 3.81 -11.15 15.00
N HIS A 28 4.92 -10.66 14.48
CA HIS A 28 6.27 -11.03 14.89
C HIS A 28 6.70 -10.32 16.18
N LEU A 29 6.50 -9.00 16.24
CA LEU A 29 6.98 -8.20 17.37
C LEU A 29 6.10 -8.32 18.62
N ILE A 30 4.80 -8.46 18.47
CA ILE A 30 3.82 -8.46 19.54
C ILE A 30 2.78 -9.59 19.38
N PRO A 31 3.23 -10.87 19.31
CA PRO A 31 2.37 -12.00 18.95
C PRO A 31 1.15 -12.18 19.86
N ASP A 32 1.25 -11.86 21.13
CA ASP A 32 0.13 -12.02 22.06
C ASP A 32 -0.95 -10.96 21.84
N ARG A 33 -0.56 -9.71 21.62
CA ARG A 33 -1.50 -8.64 21.24
C ARG A 33 -2.13 -8.91 19.87
N TRP A 34 -1.35 -9.42 18.93
CA TRP A 34 -1.87 -9.82 17.61
C TRP A 34 -2.98 -10.89 17.74
N LYS A 35 -2.75 -11.94 18.54
CA LYS A 35 -3.74 -13.00 18.78
C LYS A 35 -5.02 -12.49 19.45
N GLU A 36 -4.91 -11.45 20.28
CA GLU A 36 -6.04 -10.82 20.96
C GLU A 36 -6.87 -9.96 19.99
N ILE A 37 -6.23 -9.13 19.18
CA ILE A 37 -6.87 -8.09 18.35
C ILE A 37 -7.36 -8.63 17.01
N LEU A 38 -6.62 -9.56 16.36
CA LEU A 38 -6.97 -10.08 15.06
C LEU A 38 -8.40 -10.67 15.00
N PRO A 39 -8.88 -11.49 15.96
CA PRO A 39 -10.25 -12.00 15.93
C PRO A 39 -11.31 -10.90 15.99
N GLU A 40 -11.07 -9.79 16.68
CA GLU A 40 -11.99 -8.66 16.77
C GLU A 40 -12.14 -7.95 15.43
N MET A 41 -11.01 -7.74 14.71
CA MET A 41 -11.02 -7.19 13.36
C MET A 41 -11.72 -8.13 12.37
N LEU A 42 -11.40 -9.43 12.39
CA LEU A 42 -12.03 -10.42 11.50
C LEU A 42 -13.54 -10.54 11.74
N ALA A 43 -13.98 -10.45 12.98
CA ALA A 43 -15.40 -10.45 13.35
C ALA A 43 -16.10 -9.10 13.12
N ARG A 44 -15.39 -8.09 12.59
CA ARG A 44 -15.89 -6.72 12.38
C ARG A 44 -16.42 -6.04 13.65
N ARG A 45 -15.94 -6.44 14.84
CA ARG A 45 -16.21 -5.75 16.10
C ARG A 45 -15.25 -4.59 16.34
N MET A 46 -14.15 -4.58 15.59
CA MET A 46 -13.16 -3.52 15.57
C MET A 46 -12.85 -3.19 14.09
N THR A 47 -12.76 -1.91 13.77
CA THR A 47 -12.35 -1.49 12.43
C THR A 47 -10.87 -1.79 12.19
N LEU A 48 -10.46 -1.87 10.92
CA LEU A 48 -9.05 -2.03 10.59
C LEU A 48 -8.21 -0.86 11.15
N ARG A 49 -8.74 0.37 11.09
CA ARG A 49 -8.11 1.56 11.67
C ARG A 49 -7.83 1.40 13.15
N GLU A 50 -8.86 1.01 13.92
CA GLU A 50 -8.74 0.83 15.37
C GLU A 50 -7.77 -0.29 15.73
N GLY A 51 -7.86 -1.42 15.01
CA GLY A 51 -7.00 -2.58 15.25
C GLY A 51 -5.53 -2.28 14.97
N VAL A 52 -5.22 -1.71 13.81
CA VAL A 52 -3.84 -1.34 13.45
C VAL A 52 -3.28 -0.31 14.42
N LYS A 53 -4.07 0.72 14.76
CA LYS A 53 -3.66 1.73 15.74
C LYS A 53 -3.36 1.10 17.10
N THR A 54 -4.27 0.27 17.62
CA THR A 54 -4.09 -0.43 18.91
C THR A 54 -2.84 -1.30 18.92
N LEU A 55 -2.60 -2.02 17.83
CA LEU A 55 -1.43 -2.91 17.71
C LEU A 55 -0.14 -2.11 17.63
N VAL A 56 -0.02 -1.17 16.71
CA VAL A 56 1.22 -0.41 16.52
C VAL A 56 1.53 0.45 17.77
N GLU A 57 0.52 1.08 18.37
CA GLU A 57 0.69 1.90 19.58
C GLU A 57 0.96 1.08 20.85
N SER A 58 0.97 -0.25 20.77
CA SER A 58 1.46 -1.11 21.85
C SER A 58 2.95 -1.49 21.73
N ILE A 59 3.61 -1.06 20.64
CA ILE A 59 5.04 -1.30 20.44
C ILE A 59 5.83 -0.18 21.11
N PRO A 60 6.77 -0.50 22.02
CA PRO A 60 7.68 0.50 22.59
C PRO A 60 8.50 1.19 21.50
N THR A 61 8.64 2.50 21.59
CA THR A 61 9.42 3.29 20.61
C THR A 61 10.86 2.80 20.49
N ALA A 62 11.47 2.33 21.58
CA ALA A 62 12.82 1.74 21.57
C ALA A 62 12.96 0.54 20.60
N ARG A 63 11.85 -0.11 20.24
CA ARG A 63 11.82 -1.24 19.28
C ARG A 63 11.56 -0.83 17.83
N TYR A 64 11.51 0.47 17.52
CA TYR A 64 11.25 0.91 16.15
C TYR A 64 12.30 0.44 15.14
N GLY A 65 13.55 0.24 15.58
CA GLY A 65 14.59 -0.40 14.76
C GLY A 65 14.18 -1.79 14.26
N GLU A 66 13.57 -2.62 15.13
CA GLU A 66 13.08 -3.95 14.76
C GLU A 66 11.94 -3.88 13.72
N VAL A 67 11.10 -2.83 13.77
CA VAL A 67 10.07 -2.57 12.76
C VAL A 67 10.71 -2.36 11.37
N ILE A 68 11.76 -1.56 11.31
CA ILE A 68 12.49 -1.29 10.07
C ILE A 68 13.24 -2.54 9.60
N ASP A 69 13.92 -3.25 10.48
CA ASP A 69 14.64 -4.48 10.14
C ASP A 69 13.70 -5.53 9.55
N PHE A 70 12.47 -5.64 10.10
CA PHE A 70 11.47 -6.56 9.59
C PHE A 70 11.13 -6.26 8.11
N VAL A 71 10.80 -5.02 7.77
CA VAL A 71 10.45 -4.69 6.38
C VAL A 71 11.64 -4.82 5.44
N MET A 72 12.85 -4.51 5.91
CA MET A 72 14.07 -4.66 5.12
C MET A 72 14.39 -6.11 4.78
N ALA A 73 13.96 -7.06 5.60
CA ALA A 73 14.11 -8.50 5.36
C ALA A 73 13.08 -9.04 4.32
N VAL A 74 11.99 -8.32 4.05
CA VAL A 74 11.00 -8.74 3.04
C VAL A 74 11.47 -8.30 1.65
N PRO A 75 11.62 -9.21 0.67
CA PRO A 75 12.02 -8.84 -0.69
C PRO A 75 10.99 -7.90 -1.35
N MET A 76 11.46 -6.98 -2.17
CA MET A 76 10.60 -6.29 -3.13
C MET A 76 10.24 -7.23 -4.29
N ARG A 77 9.07 -6.99 -4.87
CA ARG A 77 8.64 -7.71 -6.05
C ARG A 77 9.47 -7.26 -7.26
N PRO A 78 9.89 -8.21 -8.13
CA PRO A 78 10.74 -7.88 -9.28
C PRO A 78 10.08 -6.92 -10.27
N GLY A 79 10.91 -6.13 -10.96
CA GLY A 79 10.49 -5.29 -12.08
C GLY A 79 10.01 -3.90 -11.71
N LEU A 80 10.04 -3.49 -10.42
CA LEU A 80 9.60 -2.16 -10.00
C LEU A 80 10.46 -1.05 -10.63
N GLU A 81 11.77 -1.23 -10.68
CA GLU A 81 12.68 -0.25 -11.26
C GLU A 81 12.43 -0.09 -12.76
N GLU A 82 12.25 -1.19 -13.48
CA GLU A 82 11.95 -1.21 -14.91
C GLU A 82 10.55 -0.64 -15.22
N LEU A 83 9.57 -0.83 -14.32
CA LEU A 83 8.28 -0.14 -14.43
C LEU A 83 8.47 1.37 -14.25
N LEU A 84 9.24 1.81 -13.27
CA LEU A 84 9.56 3.23 -13.07
C LEU A 84 10.26 3.84 -14.30
N ASP A 85 11.23 3.14 -14.91
CA ASP A 85 11.90 3.58 -16.14
C ASP A 85 10.88 3.81 -17.27
N PHE A 86 9.96 2.88 -17.43
CA PHE A 86 8.90 2.98 -18.42
C PHE A 86 7.96 4.17 -18.15
N LEU A 87 7.51 4.34 -16.91
CA LEU A 87 6.62 5.42 -16.52
C LEU A 87 7.29 6.80 -16.66
N ASP A 88 8.55 6.92 -16.24
CA ASP A 88 9.34 8.14 -16.37
C ASP A 88 9.50 8.55 -17.84
N SER A 89 9.76 7.59 -18.74
CA SER A 89 9.87 7.84 -20.18
C SER A 89 8.61 8.43 -20.81
N ARG A 90 7.46 8.27 -20.15
CA ARG A 90 6.13 8.75 -20.59
C ARG A 90 5.59 9.89 -19.73
N ALA A 91 6.37 10.39 -18.78
CA ALA A 91 5.96 11.39 -17.79
C ALA A 91 4.67 11.00 -17.03
N VAL A 92 4.51 9.70 -16.74
CA VAL A 92 3.41 9.16 -15.95
C VAL A 92 3.89 8.98 -14.50
N PRO A 93 3.28 9.64 -13.52
CA PRO A 93 3.69 9.49 -12.12
C PRO A 93 3.25 8.14 -11.54
N LEU A 94 4.12 7.54 -10.71
CA LEU A 94 3.76 6.51 -9.75
C LEU A 94 3.50 7.17 -8.39
N ILE A 95 2.38 6.87 -7.78
CA ILE A 95 1.99 7.28 -6.42
C ILE A 95 1.84 6.01 -5.57
N VAL A 96 2.53 5.96 -4.43
CA VAL A 96 2.39 4.86 -3.48
C VAL A 96 1.39 5.24 -2.40
N ILE A 97 0.43 4.35 -2.13
CA ILE A 97 -0.58 4.53 -1.08
C ILE A 97 -0.62 3.28 -0.21
N SER A 98 -0.11 3.39 1.01
CA SER A 98 0.01 2.26 1.96
C SER A 98 -0.73 2.53 3.27
N GLY A 99 -1.40 1.51 3.78
CA GLY A 99 -1.88 1.48 5.17
C GLY A 99 -0.77 1.21 6.20
N GLY A 100 0.45 0.91 5.74
CA GLY A 100 1.63 0.69 6.56
C GLY A 100 2.33 1.98 6.99
N LEU A 101 3.36 1.84 7.84
CA LEU A 101 4.09 2.96 8.41
C LEU A 101 5.02 3.61 7.38
N ARG A 102 5.04 4.94 7.32
CA ARG A 102 5.88 5.72 6.39
C ARG A 102 7.35 5.29 6.43
N GLY A 103 7.92 5.12 7.62
CA GLY A 103 9.31 4.69 7.77
C GLY A 103 9.58 3.32 7.17
N MET A 104 8.62 2.38 7.21
CA MET A 104 8.73 1.08 6.54
C MET A 104 8.76 1.26 5.00
N VAL A 105 7.81 2.03 4.46
CA VAL A 105 7.70 2.29 3.02
C VAL A 105 8.95 2.95 2.48
N GLU A 106 9.38 4.06 3.10
CA GLU A 106 10.55 4.83 2.65
C GLU A 106 11.85 4.06 2.78
N SER A 107 12.05 3.35 3.90
CA SER A 107 13.25 2.52 4.11
C SER A 107 13.35 1.41 3.07
N ARG A 108 12.24 0.73 2.78
CA ARG A 108 12.24 -0.39 1.83
C ARG A 108 12.39 0.06 0.38
N LEU A 109 11.79 1.17 -0.01
CA LEU A 109 11.98 1.76 -1.34
C LEU A 109 13.42 2.28 -1.52
N GLY A 110 14.05 2.77 -0.45
CA GLY A 110 15.40 3.29 -0.51
C GLY A 110 15.56 4.38 -1.59
N ALA A 111 16.49 4.19 -2.52
CA ALA A 111 16.74 5.15 -3.61
C ALA A 111 15.52 5.32 -4.55
N LEU A 112 14.68 4.29 -4.71
CA LEU A 112 13.50 4.35 -5.58
C LEU A 112 12.42 5.30 -5.04
N ALA A 113 12.42 5.62 -3.74
CA ALA A 113 11.49 6.59 -3.16
C ALA A 113 11.56 7.97 -3.84
N ARG A 114 12.71 8.35 -4.36
CA ARG A 114 12.90 9.64 -5.07
C ARG A 114 12.27 9.66 -6.47
N ARG A 115 11.95 8.49 -7.02
CA ARG A 115 11.30 8.32 -8.33
C ARG A 115 9.79 8.20 -8.20
N VAL A 116 9.30 7.90 -7.01
CA VAL A 116 7.87 7.92 -6.68
C VAL A 116 7.43 9.36 -6.52
N ARG A 117 6.35 9.74 -7.20
CA ARG A 117 5.84 11.12 -7.17
C ARG A 117 5.44 11.57 -5.79
N ASP A 118 4.63 10.74 -5.11
CA ASP A 118 4.14 10.98 -3.77
C ASP A 118 4.01 9.65 -3.03
N ILE A 119 4.30 9.65 -1.73
CA ILE A 119 4.13 8.51 -0.83
C ILE A 119 3.13 8.90 0.24
N TYR A 120 1.96 8.27 0.22
CA TYR A 120 0.94 8.34 1.26
C TYR A 120 1.07 7.12 2.14
N ALA A 121 1.41 7.31 3.39
CA ALA A 121 1.58 6.26 4.37
C ALA A 121 1.29 6.80 5.77
N VAL A 122 1.12 5.92 6.74
CA VAL A 122 0.81 6.29 8.11
C VAL A 122 2.04 6.89 8.80
N ASP A 123 1.91 8.10 9.31
CA ASP A 123 2.99 8.80 10.01
C ASP A 123 3.18 8.23 11.42
N THR A 124 4.43 8.23 11.89
CA THR A 124 4.81 7.76 13.23
C THR A 124 5.41 8.89 14.05
N ASP A 125 4.95 9.04 15.29
CA ASP A 125 5.61 9.85 16.31
C ASP A 125 6.34 8.90 17.29
N LEU A 126 7.63 9.10 17.42
CA LEU A 126 8.56 8.31 18.22
C LEU A 126 9.05 9.06 19.46
N SER A 127 8.44 10.19 19.81
CA SER A 127 8.87 11.01 20.95
C SER A 127 8.45 10.45 22.31
N GLY A 128 7.44 9.57 22.35
CA GLY A 128 6.92 8.95 23.58
C GLY A 128 7.51 7.58 23.87
N GLU A 129 7.04 6.94 24.94
CA GLU A 129 7.42 5.58 25.35
C GLU A 129 6.96 4.54 24.33
N TYR A 130 5.80 4.75 23.73
CA TYR A 130 5.19 3.89 22.70
C TYR A 130 5.06 4.66 21.39
N ILE A 131 5.13 3.95 20.28
CA ILE A 131 4.88 4.51 18.95
C ILE A 131 3.47 5.11 18.92
N ARG A 132 3.32 6.30 18.33
CA ARG A 132 2.02 6.86 18.02
C ARG A 132 1.86 6.95 16.52
N VAL A 133 0.65 6.69 16.02
CA VAL A 133 0.37 6.72 14.59
C VAL A 133 -0.74 7.70 14.27
N SER A 134 -0.58 8.37 13.12
CA SER A 134 -1.59 9.31 12.60
C SER A 134 -1.57 9.32 11.08
N SER A 135 -2.69 9.71 10.48
CA SER A 135 -2.77 9.96 9.05
C SER A 135 -3.70 11.14 8.79
N THR A 136 -3.30 12.04 7.90
CA THR A 136 -4.17 13.12 7.41
C THR A 136 -5.24 12.61 6.44
N HIS A 137 -5.16 11.34 6.05
CA HIS A 137 -6.04 10.68 5.08
C HIS A 137 -6.81 9.50 5.70
N GLU A 138 -7.06 9.55 7.01
CA GLU A 138 -7.90 8.54 7.67
C GLU A 138 -9.30 8.49 7.06
N GLY A 139 -9.76 7.26 6.80
CA GLY A 139 -11.14 6.95 6.47
C GLY A 139 -11.95 6.58 7.73
N GLU A 140 -13.20 6.18 7.52
CA GLU A 140 -14.04 5.73 8.65
C GLU A 140 -13.52 4.43 9.26
N THR A 141 -13.04 3.50 8.44
CA THR A 141 -12.63 2.14 8.84
C THR A 141 -11.15 1.84 8.64
N GLU A 142 -10.43 2.67 7.86
CA GLU A 142 -9.03 2.46 7.46
C GLU A 142 -8.17 3.68 7.83
N LEU A 143 -6.88 3.46 8.11
CA LEU A 143 -5.91 4.54 8.33
C LEU A 143 -5.56 5.32 7.06
N MET A 144 -5.92 4.77 5.89
CA MET A 144 -5.61 5.39 4.60
C MET A 144 -6.80 5.25 3.64
N ASP A 145 -7.54 6.35 3.42
CA ASP A 145 -8.62 6.43 2.43
C ASP A 145 -8.02 6.60 1.02
N LYS A 146 -7.70 5.48 0.38
CA LYS A 146 -7.08 5.45 -0.96
C LYS A 146 -7.92 6.18 -2.02
N PRO A 147 -9.24 6.01 -2.11
CA PRO A 147 -10.10 6.80 -3.00
C PRO A 147 -10.00 8.31 -2.81
N ARG A 148 -9.97 8.78 -1.57
CA ARG A 148 -9.86 10.21 -1.26
C ARG A 148 -8.52 10.79 -1.74
N ILE A 149 -7.44 10.01 -1.64
CA ILE A 149 -6.13 10.40 -2.15
C ILE A 149 -6.15 10.49 -3.68
N ILE A 150 -6.67 9.46 -4.36
CA ILE A 150 -6.76 9.42 -5.82
C ILE A 150 -7.51 10.62 -6.37
N ARG A 151 -8.63 11.00 -5.74
CA ARG A 151 -9.44 12.16 -6.16
C ARG A 151 -8.74 13.52 -6.02
N GLN A 152 -7.60 13.59 -5.35
CA GLN A 152 -6.78 14.82 -5.29
C GLN A 152 -5.97 15.05 -6.57
N TYR A 153 -5.83 14.02 -7.41
CA TYR A 153 -5.11 14.11 -8.67
C TYR A 153 -6.08 14.35 -9.83
N LYS A 154 -5.78 15.37 -10.64
CA LYS A 154 -6.49 15.56 -11.92
C LYS A 154 -5.82 14.69 -12.95
N THR A 155 -6.47 13.60 -13.34
CA THR A 155 -5.97 12.65 -14.35
C THR A 155 -7.11 12.14 -15.20
N ASP A 156 -6.83 11.90 -16.49
CA ASP A 156 -7.80 11.35 -17.45
C ASP A 156 -7.89 9.83 -17.33
N GLN A 157 -6.83 9.16 -16.83
CA GLN A 157 -6.80 7.72 -16.60
C GLN A 157 -6.16 7.39 -15.24
N VAL A 158 -6.90 6.68 -14.41
CA VAL A 158 -6.45 6.14 -13.12
C VAL A 158 -6.09 4.67 -13.30
N VAL A 159 -4.84 4.30 -13.00
CA VAL A 159 -4.38 2.91 -12.96
C VAL A 159 -4.13 2.52 -11.51
N ALA A 160 -4.72 1.43 -11.05
CA ALA A 160 -4.49 0.89 -9.72
C ALA A 160 -3.71 -0.43 -9.77
N ILE A 161 -2.78 -0.62 -8.83
CA ILE A 161 -2.03 -1.87 -8.62
C ILE A 161 -2.18 -2.26 -7.16
N GLY A 162 -2.69 -3.47 -6.89
CA GLY A 162 -2.93 -3.93 -5.52
C GLY A 162 -3.10 -5.44 -5.40
N ASP A 163 -3.24 -5.93 -4.16
CA ASP A 163 -3.36 -7.36 -3.86
C ASP A 163 -4.40 -7.68 -2.77
N GLY A 164 -4.76 -6.71 -1.93
CA GLY A 164 -5.49 -6.94 -0.70
C GLY A 164 -6.89 -6.33 -0.59
N PHE A 165 -7.50 -6.54 0.57
CA PHE A 165 -8.83 -6.01 0.90
C PHE A 165 -8.86 -4.47 0.94
N THR A 166 -7.77 -3.84 1.37
CA THR A 166 -7.64 -2.38 1.46
C THR A 166 -7.58 -1.70 0.09
N ASP A 167 -7.43 -2.48 -1.00
CA ASP A 167 -7.36 -1.98 -2.37
C ASP A 167 -8.71 -1.98 -3.09
N ILE A 168 -9.73 -2.61 -2.52
CA ILE A 168 -11.04 -2.77 -3.17
C ILE A 168 -11.60 -1.42 -3.58
N ASN A 169 -11.64 -0.46 -2.66
CA ASN A 169 -12.21 0.85 -2.91
C ASN A 169 -11.40 1.66 -3.95
N MET A 170 -10.07 1.50 -3.95
CA MET A 170 -9.19 2.06 -4.97
C MET A 170 -9.47 1.43 -6.35
N ALA A 171 -9.57 0.10 -6.41
CA ALA A 171 -9.86 -0.63 -7.64
C ALA A 171 -11.22 -0.25 -8.25
N GLN A 172 -12.25 -0.03 -7.42
CA GLN A 172 -13.60 0.31 -7.90
C GLN A 172 -13.65 1.64 -8.65
N ILE A 173 -12.82 2.62 -8.28
CA ILE A 173 -12.81 3.95 -8.92
C ILE A 173 -11.76 4.08 -10.02
N SER A 174 -10.98 3.03 -10.31
CA SER A 174 -9.90 3.06 -11.30
C SER A 174 -10.36 2.55 -12.67
N ASP A 175 -9.78 3.13 -13.72
CA ASP A 175 -10.07 2.79 -15.12
C ASP A 175 -9.39 1.49 -15.53
N LEU A 176 -8.18 1.24 -15.01
CA LEU A 176 -7.40 0.02 -15.22
C LEU A 176 -6.90 -0.49 -13.88
N VAL A 177 -7.13 -1.77 -13.61
CA VAL A 177 -6.76 -2.40 -12.35
C VAL A 177 -5.85 -3.59 -12.61
N PHE A 178 -4.70 -3.59 -11.95
CA PHE A 178 -3.85 -4.76 -11.82
C PHE A 178 -4.11 -5.37 -10.45
N ALA A 179 -4.65 -6.59 -10.43
CA ALA A 179 -5.02 -7.25 -9.20
C ALA A 179 -4.42 -8.66 -9.09
N ARG A 180 -4.11 -9.04 -7.86
CA ARG A 180 -3.68 -10.38 -7.49
C ARG A 180 -4.31 -10.81 -6.17
N ASP A 181 -4.03 -12.01 -5.74
CA ASP A 181 -4.38 -12.58 -4.44
C ASP A 181 -5.85 -12.28 -4.02
N ALA A 182 -6.09 -11.75 -2.83
CA ALA A 182 -7.43 -11.50 -2.31
C ALA A 182 -8.20 -10.47 -3.15
N LEU A 183 -7.52 -9.41 -3.63
CA LEU A 183 -8.14 -8.41 -4.47
C LEU A 183 -8.70 -9.03 -5.76
N ALA A 184 -7.90 -9.86 -6.45
CA ALA A 184 -8.34 -10.52 -7.69
C ALA A 184 -9.57 -11.40 -7.48
N GLN A 185 -9.63 -12.16 -6.38
CA GLN A 185 -10.78 -13.00 -6.03
C GLN A 185 -12.05 -12.17 -5.82
N ILE A 186 -11.94 -11.03 -5.11
CA ILE A 186 -13.06 -10.15 -4.83
C ILE A 186 -13.55 -9.46 -6.11
N LEU A 187 -12.64 -8.95 -6.94
CA LEU A 187 -13.00 -8.30 -8.19
C LEU A 187 -13.69 -9.27 -9.16
N GLN A 188 -13.23 -10.51 -9.21
CA GLN A 188 -13.88 -11.57 -9.98
C GLN A 188 -15.33 -11.83 -9.49
N GLN A 189 -15.54 -11.88 -8.18
CA GLN A 189 -16.88 -12.07 -7.59
C GLN A 189 -17.82 -10.88 -7.83
N THR A 190 -17.28 -9.67 -7.87
CA THR A 190 -18.05 -8.43 -8.07
C THR A 190 -18.20 -8.02 -9.54
N GLY A 191 -17.56 -8.74 -10.47
CA GLY A 191 -17.63 -8.46 -11.90
C GLY A 191 -16.84 -7.22 -12.34
N LYS A 192 -15.94 -6.71 -11.52
CA LYS A 192 -15.02 -5.62 -11.91
C LYS A 192 -13.87 -6.19 -12.73
N GLU A 193 -13.66 -5.66 -13.93
CA GLU A 193 -12.54 -6.05 -14.79
C GLU A 193 -11.19 -5.70 -14.16
N PHE A 194 -10.22 -6.60 -14.30
CA PHE A 194 -8.84 -6.41 -13.88
C PHE A 194 -7.89 -7.24 -14.73
N VAL A 195 -6.61 -6.87 -14.71
CA VAL A 195 -5.50 -7.62 -15.30
C VAL A 195 -4.79 -8.37 -14.18
N PRO A 196 -4.71 -9.71 -14.25
CA PRO A 196 -3.91 -10.48 -13.31
C PRO A 196 -2.41 -10.23 -13.54
N TRP A 197 -1.63 -10.20 -12.47
CA TRP A 197 -0.19 -9.94 -12.54
C TRP A 197 0.57 -10.71 -11.46
N ASN A 198 1.83 -11.02 -11.72
CA ASN A 198 2.72 -11.70 -10.76
C ASN A 198 3.86 -10.79 -10.29
N ASP A 199 4.42 -10.01 -11.20
CA ASP A 199 5.49 -9.05 -10.93
C ASP A 199 5.33 -7.77 -11.76
N PHE A 200 6.16 -6.78 -11.53
CA PHE A 200 6.06 -5.50 -12.23
C PHE A 200 6.48 -5.56 -13.69
N PHE A 201 7.14 -6.62 -14.15
CA PHE A 201 7.37 -6.85 -15.57
C PHE A 201 6.07 -7.16 -16.31
N ASP A 202 5.13 -7.88 -15.68
CA ASP A 202 3.80 -8.11 -16.26
C ASP A 202 3.02 -6.81 -16.38
N VAL A 203 3.02 -6.00 -15.30
CA VAL A 203 2.38 -4.67 -15.30
C VAL A 203 2.95 -3.79 -16.41
N ARG A 204 4.27 -3.68 -16.49
CA ARG A 204 4.96 -2.91 -17.51
C ARG A 204 4.57 -3.37 -18.93
N ARG A 205 4.62 -4.67 -19.21
CA ARG A 205 4.30 -5.25 -20.52
C ARG A 205 2.87 -4.92 -20.96
N GLU A 206 1.93 -5.03 -20.05
CA GLU A 206 0.53 -4.71 -20.34
C GLU A 206 0.33 -3.21 -20.60
N LEU A 207 0.97 -2.36 -19.81
CA LEU A 207 0.93 -0.91 -20.02
C LEU A 207 1.62 -0.50 -21.33
N GLU A 208 2.72 -1.14 -21.71
CA GLU A 208 3.38 -0.94 -23.01
C GLU A 208 2.42 -1.23 -24.18
N SER A 209 1.70 -2.35 -24.09
CA SER A 209 0.73 -2.75 -25.12
C SER A 209 -0.46 -1.78 -25.21
N ARG A 210 -1.00 -1.33 -24.07
CA ARG A 210 -2.17 -0.44 -24.05
C ARG A 210 -1.87 1.01 -24.38
N TRP A 211 -0.64 1.44 -24.17
CA TRP A 211 -0.21 2.82 -24.35
C TRP A 211 0.71 3.00 -25.56
N ALA A 212 0.73 2.01 -26.46
CA ALA A 212 1.46 2.07 -27.73
C ALA A 212 0.97 3.22 -28.65
#